data_7ea87f2f9d76feda01df36d1b8e967c4
#
_entry.id   7ea87f2f9d76feda01df36d1b8e967c4
#
_cell.length_a   1.000
_cell.length_b   1.000
_cell.length_c   1.000
_cell.angle_alpha   90.00
_cell.angle_beta   90.00
_cell.angle_gamma   90.00
#
_symmetry.space_group_name_H-M   'P 1'
#
loop_
_entity.id
_entity.type
_entity.pdbx_description
1 polymer ?
#
loop_
_entity_poly.entity_id
_entity_poly.type
_entity_poly.pdbx_seq_one_letter_code
_entity_poly.pdbx_strand_id
1 'polypeptide(L)'
;MQVSGIAHGPAIKVLMAQPPVRYRHRVATIKRLYTTLTRPGPHRVLRGDLAFAGLAGVVYTPQSGYRLPAVAFGHDWLTGADRYAGLLEHLASWGIVAVAPDTGRGLAPSVLDLSGDLGRALDIATEVRLGPGRISVDRNRVAVAGHGFGGSAAVFAAAGPSVKPKAVASIFPTVTAPPAEQAAAALDVPGVIFAAPGDAKALRSNAVELAHSWRSATLRVVSKASSAGLPQGRRLTGFFGLPTSDRRTQRRVRALLTGYLLAQLVGDKTYREFTDAALQLPGTEALDALPEPASPEEKIAALFG
;
A
#
# COMPACT_ATOMS: atom_id res chain seq x y z
N MET A 1 -69.85 15.03 21.72
CA MET A 1 -68.71 14.09 21.55
C MET A 1 -67.61 14.83 20.85
N GLN A 2 -66.56 15.26 21.64
CA GLN A 2 -65.43 16.01 21.15
C GLN A 2 -64.37 15.06 20.70
N VAL A 3 -63.81 15.29 19.49
CA VAL A 3 -62.68 14.58 18.95
C VAL A 3 -61.44 15.42 19.20
N SER A 4 -60.53 14.84 19.96
CA SER A 4 -59.26 15.42 20.44
C SER A 4 -58.32 15.66 19.29
N GLY A 5 -57.74 16.88 19.20
CA GLY A 5 -56.70 17.29 18.27
C GLY A 5 -55.37 16.71 18.66
N ILE A 6 -54.65 16.14 17.68
CA ILE A 6 -53.26 15.71 17.79
C ILE A 6 -52.37 16.92 17.62
N ALA A 7 -51.66 17.31 18.67
CA ALA A 7 -50.65 18.38 18.64
C ALA A 7 -49.40 17.88 17.91
N HIS A 8 -49.05 18.53 16.82
CA HIS A 8 -47.75 18.36 16.16
C HIS A 8 -46.65 19.08 16.98
N GLY A 9 -45.77 18.33 17.59
CA GLY A 9 -44.59 18.84 18.24
C GLY A 9 -43.60 19.47 17.21
N PRO A 10 -42.79 20.47 17.60
CA PRO A 10 -41.90 21.15 16.70
C PRO A 10 -40.77 20.22 16.24
N ALA A 11 -40.56 20.12 14.92
CA ALA A 11 -39.48 19.42 14.31
C ALA A 11 -38.12 20.04 14.77
N ILE A 12 -37.34 19.29 15.54
CA ILE A 12 -35.98 19.67 15.93
C ILE A 12 -35.13 19.66 14.65
N LYS A 13 -34.85 20.82 14.07
CA LYS A 13 -33.79 20.97 13.07
C LYS A 13 -32.46 20.74 13.77
N VAL A 14 -31.89 19.56 13.55
CA VAL A 14 -30.48 19.30 13.90
C VAL A 14 -29.61 20.20 13.03
N LEU A 15 -29.19 21.32 13.59
CA LEU A 15 -28.24 22.22 12.97
C LEU A 15 -26.89 21.49 12.97
N MET A 16 -26.52 20.88 11.84
CA MET A 16 -25.18 20.30 11.69
C MET A 16 -24.15 21.46 11.81
N ALA A 17 -23.47 21.50 12.95
CA ALA A 17 -22.42 22.49 13.20
C ALA A 17 -21.37 22.40 12.08
N GLN A 18 -21.12 23.54 11.43
CA GLN A 18 -20.08 23.58 10.40
C GLN A 18 -18.71 23.32 11.04
N PRO A 19 -17.86 22.41 10.47
CA PRO A 19 -16.57 22.13 11.04
C PRO A 19 -15.71 23.41 11.12
N PRO A 20 -14.84 23.55 12.12
CA PRO A 20 -14.02 24.74 12.33
C PRO A 20 -13.15 25.05 11.11
N VAL A 21 -12.89 26.32 10.87
CA VAL A 21 -12.14 26.84 9.69
C VAL A 21 -10.79 26.13 9.50
N ARG A 22 -10.06 25.83 10.58
CA ARG A 22 -8.79 25.07 10.52
C ARG A 22 -8.96 23.66 9.94
N TYR A 23 -10.06 22.98 10.25
CA TYR A 23 -10.35 21.66 9.70
C TYR A 23 -10.65 21.72 8.21
N ARG A 24 -11.44 22.70 7.77
CA ARG A 24 -11.75 22.92 6.34
C ARG A 24 -10.49 23.21 5.52
N HIS A 25 -9.57 24.03 6.06
CA HIS A 25 -8.31 24.36 5.40
C HIS A 25 -7.41 23.13 5.25
N ARG A 26 -7.31 22.30 6.29
CA ARG A 26 -6.55 21.04 6.30
C ARG A 26 -7.09 20.06 5.26
N VAL A 27 -8.41 19.86 5.21
CA VAL A 27 -9.06 18.96 4.23
C VAL A 27 -8.85 19.43 2.79
N ALA A 28 -8.94 20.73 2.53
CA ALA A 28 -8.70 21.29 1.20
C ALA A 28 -7.26 21.07 0.75
N THR A 29 -6.29 21.25 1.65
CA THR A 29 -4.87 21.00 1.40
C THR A 29 -4.61 19.53 1.07
N ILE A 30 -5.16 18.58 1.84
CA ILE A 30 -5.00 17.15 1.61
C ILE A 30 -5.59 16.73 0.26
N LYS A 31 -6.78 17.22 -0.10
CA LYS A 31 -7.38 16.92 -1.41
C LYS A 31 -6.48 17.40 -2.56
N ARG A 32 -5.87 18.57 -2.43
CA ARG A 32 -4.93 19.10 -3.43
C ARG A 32 -3.68 18.21 -3.51
N LEU A 33 -3.05 17.88 -2.38
CA LEU A 33 -1.89 17.01 -2.33
C LEU A 33 -2.19 15.64 -2.92
N TYR A 34 -3.29 15.01 -2.52
CA TYR A 34 -3.73 13.74 -3.09
C TYR A 34 -3.89 13.83 -4.61
N THR A 35 -4.55 14.87 -5.12
CA THR A 35 -4.72 15.07 -6.56
C THR A 35 -3.38 15.23 -7.27
N THR A 36 -2.43 15.94 -6.69
CA THR A 36 -1.07 16.08 -7.21
C THR A 36 -0.36 14.72 -7.26
N LEU A 37 -0.45 13.93 -6.20
CA LEU A 37 0.15 12.61 -6.09
C LEU A 37 -0.49 11.56 -7.03
N THR A 38 -1.65 11.83 -7.64
CA THR A 38 -2.19 10.93 -8.69
C THR A 38 -1.48 11.08 -10.03
N ARG A 39 -0.63 12.10 -10.19
CA ARG A 39 0.13 12.40 -11.41
C ARG A 39 1.60 12.02 -11.21
N PRO A 40 2.36 11.77 -12.28
CA PRO A 40 3.81 11.62 -12.18
C PRO A 40 4.45 12.82 -11.48
N GLY A 41 5.52 12.55 -10.75
CA GLY A 41 6.34 13.57 -10.09
C GLY A 41 7.25 14.32 -11.08
N PRO A 42 8.09 15.22 -10.55
CA PRO A 42 8.90 16.11 -11.39
C PRO A 42 10.15 15.44 -11.99
N HIS A 43 10.52 14.23 -11.53
CA HIS A 43 11.76 13.59 -11.96
C HIS A 43 11.55 12.73 -13.21
N ARG A 44 12.49 12.83 -14.16
CA ARG A 44 12.63 11.83 -15.23
C ARG A 44 13.08 10.50 -14.62
N VAL A 45 12.60 9.40 -15.15
CA VAL A 45 12.82 8.05 -14.61
C VAL A 45 13.74 7.26 -15.52
N LEU A 46 14.68 6.55 -14.92
CA LEU A 46 15.48 5.51 -15.57
C LEU A 46 15.00 4.15 -15.10
N ARG A 47 15.04 3.17 -15.99
CA ARG A 47 14.80 1.77 -15.69
C ARG A 47 16.10 0.98 -15.88
N GLY A 48 16.42 0.14 -14.91
CA GLY A 48 17.52 -0.80 -14.94
C GLY A 48 17.07 -2.22 -14.61
N ASP A 49 18.02 -3.14 -14.68
CA ASP A 49 17.83 -4.55 -14.37
C ASP A 49 18.71 -4.89 -13.14
N LEU A 50 18.17 -5.67 -12.19
CA LEU A 50 18.92 -6.13 -11.02
C LEU A 50 19.80 -7.36 -11.33
N ALA A 51 19.67 -7.95 -12.51
CA ALA A 51 20.45 -9.11 -12.94
C ALA A 51 21.97 -8.87 -12.93
N PHE A 52 22.41 -7.60 -13.08
CA PHE A 52 23.85 -7.25 -12.95
C PHE A 52 24.41 -7.61 -11.56
N ALA A 53 23.58 -7.66 -10.52
CA ALA A 53 23.95 -8.03 -9.16
C ALA A 53 23.46 -9.44 -8.78
N GLY A 54 23.09 -10.27 -9.77
CA GLY A 54 22.70 -11.66 -9.56
C GLY A 54 21.27 -11.85 -9.00
N LEU A 55 20.41 -10.84 -9.06
CA LEU A 55 19.02 -10.92 -8.66
C LEU A 55 18.11 -10.63 -9.86
N ALA A 56 17.25 -11.57 -10.23
CA ALA A 56 16.23 -11.29 -11.24
C ALA A 56 15.27 -10.21 -10.73
N GLY A 57 15.10 -9.13 -11.49
CA GLY A 57 14.24 -8.02 -11.09
C GLY A 57 14.54 -6.72 -11.79
N VAL A 58 13.81 -5.68 -11.43
CA VAL A 58 13.89 -4.36 -12.06
C VAL A 58 14.15 -3.27 -11.01
N VAL A 59 14.81 -2.22 -11.45
CA VAL A 59 14.99 -0.99 -10.66
C VAL A 59 14.50 0.21 -11.46
N TYR A 60 13.73 1.09 -10.81
CA TYR A 60 13.33 2.38 -11.33
C TYR A 60 13.93 3.47 -10.44
N THR A 61 14.59 4.46 -11.06
CA THR A 61 15.26 5.53 -10.34
C THR A 61 14.93 6.89 -10.94
N PRO A 62 14.99 7.97 -10.16
CA PRO A 62 15.16 9.29 -10.76
C PRO A 62 16.40 9.32 -11.65
N GLN A 63 16.45 10.23 -12.62
CA GLN A 63 17.60 10.36 -13.55
C GLN A 63 18.93 10.64 -12.83
N SER A 64 18.89 11.27 -11.66
CA SER A 64 20.04 11.55 -10.80
C SER A 64 19.59 11.84 -9.37
N GLY A 65 20.51 11.75 -8.43
CA GLY A 65 20.31 12.13 -7.04
C GLY A 65 21.16 11.30 -6.09
N TYR A 66 21.54 11.93 -4.98
CA TYR A 66 22.37 11.27 -3.96
C TYR A 66 21.57 11.11 -2.68
N ARG A 67 21.83 10.01 -1.97
CA ARG A 67 21.15 9.66 -0.71
C ARG A 67 19.64 9.66 -0.84
N LEU A 68 19.13 9.14 -1.96
CA LEU A 68 17.69 9.03 -2.22
C LEU A 68 17.03 8.02 -1.28
N PRO A 69 15.76 8.18 -0.95
CA PRO A 69 14.98 7.13 -0.32
C PRO A 69 14.75 5.98 -1.30
N ALA A 70 14.56 4.76 -0.77
CA ALA A 70 14.24 3.60 -1.62
C ALA A 70 13.13 2.74 -1.02
N VAL A 71 12.45 1.99 -1.89
CA VAL A 71 11.49 0.98 -1.52
C VAL A 71 11.72 -0.31 -2.32
N ALA A 72 11.77 -1.46 -1.62
CA ALA A 72 11.65 -2.75 -2.27
C ALA A 72 10.18 -3.14 -2.37
N PHE A 73 9.77 -3.63 -3.54
CA PHE A 73 8.38 -3.93 -3.83
C PHE A 73 8.20 -5.41 -4.22
N GLY A 74 7.41 -6.13 -3.42
CA GLY A 74 7.00 -7.52 -3.66
C GLY A 74 5.76 -7.61 -4.56
N HIS A 75 5.85 -8.43 -5.61
CA HIS A 75 4.73 -8.70 -6.50
C HIS A 75 3.78 -9.74 -5.89
N ASP A 76 2.55 -9.83 -6.42
CA ASP A 76 1.57 -10.84 -6.02
C ASP A 76 1.87 -12.21 -6.66
N TRP A 77 1.25 -13.26 -6.12
CA TRP A 77 1.34 -14.62 -6.62
C TRP A 77 0.95 -14.72 -8.10
N LEU A 78 1.68 -15.51 -8.86
CA LEU A 78 1.54 -15.67 -10.32
C LEU A 78 1.59 -14.35 -11.11
N THR A 79 2.23 -13.34 -10.55
CA THR A 79 2.36 -12.01 -11.16
C THR A 79 3.83 -11.63 -11.17
N GLY A 80 4.33 -11.02 -12.25
CA GLY A 80 5.72 -10.53 -12.32
C GLY A 80 5.83 -9.06 -11.93
N ALA A 81 7.05 -8.62 -11.64
CA ALA A 81 7.37 -7.22 -11.33
C ALA A 81 7.01 -6.25 -12.48
N ASP A 82 7.04 -6.72 -13.72
CA ASP A 82 6.64 -5.98 -14.92
C ASP A 82 5.20 -5.46 -14.86
N ARG A 83 4.33 -6.18 -14.16
CA ARG A 83 2.91 -5.79 -13.98
C ARG A 83 2.73 -4.61 -13.03
N TYR A 84 3.77 -4.16 -12.38
CA TYR A 84 3.78 -3.01 -11.48
C TYR A 84 4.63 -1.85 -12.02
N ALA A 85 5.11 -1.95 -13.27
CA ALA A 85 5.98 -0.97 -13.91
C ALA A 85 5.50 0.48 -13.69
N GLY A 86 4.22 0.77 -13.95
CA GLY A 86 3.70 2.12 -13.76
C GLY A 86 3.56 2.56 -12.31
N LEU A 87 3.52 1.66 -11.31
CA LEU A 87 3.62 2.03 -9.90
C LEU A 87 5.07 2.35 -9.52
N LEU A 88 6.01 1.51 -9.95
CA LEU A 88 7.44 1.68 -9.66
C LEU A 88 8.01 2.94 -10.33
N GLU A 89 7.66 3.16 -11.61
CA GLU A 89 7.98 4.37 -12.34
C GLU A 89 7.39 5.62 -11.67
N HIS A 90 6.14 5.53 -11.20
CA HIS A 90 5.51 6.62 -10.48
C HIS A 90 6.28 6.99 -9.20
N LEU A 91 6.67 6.00 -8.38
CA LEU A 91 7.46 6.24 -7.17
C LEU A 91 8.82 6.88 -7.51
N ALA A 92 9.48 6.39 -8.55
CA ALA A 92 10.75 6.96 -9.01
C ALA A 92 10.58 8.41 -9.51
N SER A 93 9.47 8.73 -10.18
CA SER A 93 9.17 10.10 -10.59
C SER A 93 9.01 11.06 -9.41
N TRP A 94 8.67 10.56 -8.22
CA TRP A 94 8.59 11.30 -6.96
C TRP A 94 9.88 11.26 -6.13
N GLY A 95 10.99 10.80 -6.71
CA GLY A 95 12.29 10.81 -6.05
C GLY A 95 12.58 9.58 -5.18
N ILE A 96 11.78 8.54 -5.25
CA ILE A 96 11.94 7.29 -4.47
C ILE A 96 12.47 6.20 -5.39
N VAL A 97 13.68 5.70 -5.16
CA VAL A 97 14.20 4.54 -5.89
C VAL A 97 13.30 3.34 -5.59
N ALA A 98 12.79 2.68 -6.62
CA ALA A 98 11.94 1.51 -6.48
C ALA A 98 12.62 0.28 -7.08
N VAL A 99 12.89 -0.72 -6.24
CA VAL A 99 13.48 -2.00 -6.63
C VAL A 99 12.45 -3.11 -6.46
N ALA A 100 12.33 -3.99 -7.44
CA ALA A 100 11.38 -5.08 -7.39
C ALA A 100 12.02 -6.39 -7.88
N PRO A 101 12.27 -7.35 -6.98
CA PRO A 101 12.66 -8.69 -7.39
C PRO A 101 11.54 -9.34 -8.22
N ASP A 102 11.92 -10.14 -9.22
CA ASP A 102 11.02 -10.89 -10.10
C ASP A 102 11.25 -12.39 -9.94
N THR A 103 11.18 -12.86 -8.71
CA THR A 103 11.45 -14.23 -8.26
C THR A 103 10.18 -14.87 -7.71
N GLY A 104 10.18 -16.18 -7.42
CA GLY A 104 9.05 -16.84 -6.77
C GLY A 104 7.77 -16.89 -7.62
N ARG A 105 7.88 -16.96 -8.96
CA ARG A 105 6.76 -16.96 -9.93
C ARG A 105 6.13 -18.34 -10.14
N GLY A 106 6.60 -19.37 -9.39
CA GLY A 106 6.08 -20.75 -9.49
C GLY A 106 4.68 -20.92 -8.91
N LEU A 107 4.14 -22.13 -9.04
CA LEU A 107 2.81 -22.49 -8.53
C LEU A 107 2.76 -22.55 -6.99
N ALA A 108 3.88 -22.81 -6.34
CA ALA A 108 4.02 -22.89 -4.87
C ALA A 108 5.19 -21.97 -4.43
N PRO A 109 5.03 -20.63 -4.45
CA PRO A 109 6.08 -19.72 -4.03
C PRO A 109 6.25 -19.74 -2.50
N SER A 110 7.48 -19.56 -2.05
CA SER A 110 7.80 -19.32 -0.64
C SER A 110 7.70 -17.83 -0.32
N VAL A 111 6.90 -17.48 0.68
CA VAL A 111 6.80 -16.10 1.16
C VAL A 111 8.09 -15.65 1.83
N LEU A 112 8.81 -16.58 2.47
CA LEU A 112 10.09 -16.31 3.12
C LEU A 112 11.20 -16.07 2.09
N ASP A 113 11.22 -16.79 0.96
CA ASP A 113 12.17 -16.56 -0.12
C ASP A 113 11.96 -15.19 -0.74
N LEU A 114 10.71 -14.82 -1.04
CA LEU A 114 10.40 -13.48 -1.56
C LEU A 114 10.76 -12.40 -0.54
N SER A 115 10.57 -12.65 0.76
CA SER A 115 10.98 -11.70 1.82
C SER A 115 12.49 -11.51 1.85
N GLY A 116 13.26 -12.58 1.70
CA GLY A 116 14.72 -12.54 1.56
C GLY A 116 15.17 -11.78 0.32
N ASP A 117 14.46 -11.95 -0.81
CA ASP A 117 14.74 -11.25 -2.06
C ASP A 117 14.45 -9.75 -1.97
N LEU A 118 13.42 -9.34 -1.22
CA LEU A 118 13.17 -7.93 -0.90
C LEU A 118 14.33 -7.32 -0.12
N GLY A 119 14.87 -8.04 0.85
CA GLY A 119 16.08 -7.64 1.59
C GLY A 119 17.29 -7.48 0.66
N ARG A 120 17.58 -8.50 -0.15
CA ARG A 120 18.69 -8.46 -1.13
C ARG A 120 18.54 -7.31 -2.14
N ALA A 121 17.33 -7.03 -2.60
CA ALA A 121 17.07 -5.93 -3.51
C ALA A 121 17.40 -4.57 -2.87
N LEU A 122 17.10 -4.38 -1.57
CA LEU A 122 17.49 -3.18 -0.84
C LEU A 122 18.99 -3.09 -0.60
N ASP A 123 19.64 -4.20 -0.28
CA ASP A 123 21.10 -4.23 -0.13
C ASP A 123 21.79 -3.80 -1.44
N ILE A 124 21.38 -4.38 -2.58
CA ILE A 124 21.87 -3.96 -3.91
C ILE A 124 21.66 -2.46 -4.12
N ALA A 125 20.44 -1.97 -3.86
CA ALA A 125 20.12 -0.55 -4.08
C ALA A 125 20.94 0.40 -3.19
N THR A 126 21.29 -0.01 -1.98
CA THR A 126 22.02 0.82 -1.01
C THR A 126 23.55 0.75 -1.15
N GLU A 127 24.08 -0.36 -1.65
CA GLU A 127 25.52 -0.61 -1.75
C GLU A 127 26.10 -0.22 -3.11
N VAL A 128 25.28 -0.24 -4.16
CA VAL A 128 25.71 -0.01 -5.54
C VAL A 128 25.33 1.39 -6.01
N ARG A 129 26.21 2.04 -6.78
CA ARG A 129 25.86 3.24 -7.53
C ARG A 129 25.00 2.85 -8.72
N LEU A 130 23.77 3.37 -8.74
CA LEU A 130 22.77 3.03 -9.74
C LEU A 130 22.88 3.93 -10.98
N GLY A 131 22.26 3.48 -12.09
CA GLY A 131 22.25 4.17 -13.36
C GLY A 131 23.67 4.45 -13.88
N PRO A 132 23.94 5.65 -14.45
CA PRO A 132 25.27 6.03 -14.90
C PRO A 132 26.20 6.46 -13.74
N GLY A 133 26.07 5.87 -12.53
CA GLY A 133 26.88 6.18 -11.35
C GLY A 133 26.48 7.47 -10.60
N ARG A 134 25.41 8.12 -11.00
CA ARG A 134 24.93 9.41 -10.43
C ARG A 134 23.78 9.26 -9.43
N ILE A 135 23.47 8.03 -9.02
CA ILE A 135 22.36 7.72 -8.13
C ILE A 135 22.88 6.91 -6.96
N SER A 136 22.59 7.37 -5.74
CA SER A 136 22.85 6.60 -4.52
C SER A 136 21.65 6.64 -3.59
N VAL A 137 21.46 5.56 -2.84
CA VAL A 137 20.39 5.40 -1.85
C VAL A 137 20.97 5.61 -0.45
N ASP A 138 20.16 6.19 0.44
CA ASP A 138 20.48 6.29 1.86
C ASP A 138 19.91 5.05 2.58
N ARG A 139 20.79 4.22 3.15
CA ARG A 139 20.41 2.99 3.88
C ARG A 139 19.43 3.25 5.03
N ASN A 140 19.46 4.46 5.61
CA ASN A 140 18.55 4.86 6.69
C ASN A 140 17.20 5.39 6.18
N ARG A 141 16.97 5.40 4.87
CA ARG A 141 15.74 5.92 4.24
C ARG A 141 15.12 4.89 3.31
N VAL A 142 14.98 3.65 3.81
CA VAL A 142 14.44 2.53 3.05
C VAL A 142 13.10 2.07 3.59
N ALA A 143 12.27 1.52 2.72
CA ALA A 143 10.99 0.88 3.03
C ALA A 143 10.87 -0.45 2.31
N VAL A 144 9.95 -1.28 2.80
CA VAL A 144 9.46 -2.44 2.07
C VAL A 144 7.97 -2.28 1.79
N ALA A 145 7.54 -2.68 0.61
CA ALA A 145 6.15 -2.66 0.21
C ALA A 145 5.84 -3.88 -0.64
N GLY A 146 4.57 -4.22 -0.78
CA GLY A 146 4.19 -5.29 -1.69
C GLY A 146 2.69 -5.40 -1.84
N HIS A 147 2.27 -6.16 -2.85
CA HIS A 147 0.89 -6.42 -3.19
C HIS A 147 0.54 -7.91 -3.00
N GLY A 148 -0.63 -8.18 -2.45
CA GLY A 148 -1.10 -9.53 -2.26
C GLY A 148 -0.12 -10.39 -1.45
N PHE A 149 0.37 -11.45 -2.05
CA PHE A 149 1.43 -12.30 -1.49
C PHE A 149 2.71 -11.50 -1.15
N GLY A 150 3.12 -10.58 -2.03
CA GLY A 150 4.23 -9.65 -1.79
C GLY A 150 3.96 -8.67 -0.65
N GLY A 151 2.68 -8.35 -0.37
CA GLY A 151 2.28 -7.55 0.78
C GLY A 151 2.58 -8.25 2.11
N SER A 152 2.30 -9.54 2.20
CA SER A 152 2.67 -10.38 3.34
C SER A 152 4.18 -10.61 3.40
N ALA A 153 4.86 -10.81 2.25
CA ALA A 153 6.30 -10.93 2.19
C ALA A 153 7.03 -9.66 2.70
N ALA A 154 6.47 -8.48 2.46
CA ALA A 154 7.01 -7.22 2.97
C ALA A 154 6.98 -7.15 4.51
N VAL A 155 5.97 -7.73 5.15
CA VAL A 155 5.89 -7.85 6.61
C VAL A 155 7.00 -8.76 7.13
N PHE A 156 7.23 -9.93 6.52
CA PHE A 156 8.33 -10.82 6.88
C PHE A 156 9.70 -10.17 6.65
N ALA A 157 9.88 -9.45 5.54
CA ALA A 157 11.14 -8.76 5.26
C ALA A 157 11.47 -7.72 6.34
N ALA A 158 10.46 -7.01 6.84
CA ALA A 158 10.64 -6.02 7.91
C ALA A 158 10.95 -6.67 9.27
N ALA A 159 10.43 -7.86 9.53
CA ALA A 159 10.71 -8.62 10.75
C ALA A 159 12.05 -9.36 10.70
N GLY A 160 12.63 -9.53 9.51
CA GLY A 160 13.89 -10.22 9.30
C GLY A 160 15.11 -9.43 9.79
N PRO A 161 16.28 -10.11 9.87
CA PRO A 161 17.51 -9.49 10.38
C PRO A 161 18.20 -8.57 9.37
N SER A 162 17.97 -8.76 8.07
CA SER A 162 18.76 -8.13 7.01
C SER A 162 18.39 -6.66 6.77
N VAL A 163 17.12 -6.29 6.94
CA VAL A 163 16.62 -4.95 6.63
C VAL A 163 15.94 -4.35 7.85
N LYS A 164 16.29 -3.10 8.16
CA LYS A 164 15.54 -2.29 9.15
C LYS A 164 14.86 -1.14 8.43
N PRO A 165 13.69 -1.37 7.78
CA PRO A 165 13.01 -0.34 7.06
C PRO A 165 12.44 0.72 8.01
N LYS A 166 12.32 1.96 7.55
CA LYS A 166 11.60 3.03 8.27
C LYS A 166 10.09 2.95 8.11
N ALA A 167 9.62 2.20 7.12
CA ALA A 167 8.21 2.06 6.84
C ALA A 167 7.92 0.76 6.08
N VAL A 168 6.72 0.25 6.28
CA VAL A 168 6.21 -0.92 5.55
C VAL A 168 4.85 -0.58 4.96
N ALA A 169 4.60 -1.01 3.72
CA ALA A 169 3.28 -0.88 3.10
C ALA A 169 2.79 -2.24 2.57
N SER A 170 1.77 -2.77 3.20
CA SER A 170 1.12 -4.02 2.79
C SER A 170 -0.15 -3.69 2.00
N ILE A 171 -0.18 -4.01 0.70
CA ILE A 171 -1.23 -3.58 -0.21
C ILE A 171 -2.09 -4.80 -0.57
N PHE A 172 -3.35 -4.80 -0.14
CA PHE A 172 -4.29 -5.91 -0.33
C PHE A 172 -3.66 -7.26 0.03
N PRO A 173 -3.08 -7.39 1.23
CA PRO A 173 -2.32 -8.58 1.60
C PRO A 173 -3.16 -9.85 1.56
N THR A 174 -2.49 -10.98 1.34
CA THR A 174 -3.14 -12.28 1.29
C THR A 174 -2.59 -13.22 2.35
N VAL A 175 -3.41 -14.17 2.78
CA VAL A 175 -3.04 -15.24 3.69
C VAL A 175 -1.83 -16.01 3.14
N THR A 176 -0.86 -16.31 3.99
CA THR A 176 0.36 -17.05 3.65
C THR A 176 0.65 -18.17 4.65
N ALA A 177 1.52 -19.07 4.29
CA ALA A 177 2.10 -20.05 5.18
C ALA A 177 3.63 -19.87 5.17
N PRO A 178 4.25 -19.49 6.33
CA PRO A 178 3.63 -19.19 7.62
C PRO A 178 2.73 -17.94 7.60
N PRO A 179 1.85 -17.75 8.63
CA PRO A 179 1.00 -16.57 8.74
C PRO A 179 1.82 -15.30 9.01
N ALA A 180 1.57 -14.24 8.22
CA ALA A 180 2.30 -12.97 8.34
C ALA A 180 1.95 -12.20 9.64
N GLU A 181 0.81 -12.47 10.26
CA GLU A 181 0.34 -11.90 11.51
C GLU A 181 1.32 -12.15 12.67
N GLN A 182 1.96 -13.31 12.68
CA GLN A 182 2.97 -13.65 13.70
C GLN A 182 4.20 -12.74 13.58
N ALA A 183 4.65 -12.48 12.35
CA ALA A 183 5.75 -11.56 12.11
C ALA A 183 5.34 -10.10 12.39
N ALA A 184 4.11 -9.73 12.04
CA ALA A 184 3.56 -8.39 12.26
C ALA A 184 3.48 -8.01 13.74
N ALA A 185 3.16 -8.97 14.61
CA ALA A 185 3.07 -8.75 16.07
C ALA A 185 4.40 -8.32 16.71
N ALA A 186 5.54 -8.63 16.07
CA ALA A 186 6.88 -8.26 16.52
C ALA A 186 7.37 -6.91 15.92
N LEU A 187 6.58 -6.25 15.06
CA LEU A 187 7.01 -5.04 14.37
C LEU A 187 6.68 -3.78 15.15
N ASP A 188 7.71 -3.00 15.45
CA ASP A 188 7.56 -1.62 15.96
C ASP A 188 7.64 -0.56 14.84
N VAL A 189 8.05 -0.96 13.63
CA VAL A 189 8.15 -0.07 12.49
C VAL A 189 6.76 0.41 12.04
N PRO A 190 6.59 1.71 11.68
CA PRO A 190 5.33 2.21 11.16
C PRO A 190 4.88 1.46 9.90
N GLY A 191 3.61 1.06 9.86
CA GLY A 191 3.01 0.35 8.75
C GLY A 191 1.76 1.03 8.19
N VAL A 192 1.49 0.81 6.91
CA VAL A 192 0.19 1.05 6.31
C VAL A 192 -0.31 -0.22 5.64
N ILE A 193 -1.55 -0.58 5.92
CA ILE A 193 -2.23 -1.72 5.30
C ILE A 193 -3.35 -1.14 4.43
N PHE A 194 -3.26 -1.35 3.12
CA PHE A 194 -4.35 -1.01 2.21
C PHE A 194 -5.23 -2.24 2.02
N ALA A 195 -6.52 -2.10 2.34
CA ALA A 195 -7.54 -3.11 2.10
C ALA A 195 -8.49 -2.67 0.98
N ALA A 196 -9.06 -3.60 0.26
CA ALA A 196 -10.19 -3.34 -0.63
C ALA A 196 -11.52 -3.42 0.14
N PRO A 197 -12.59 -2.78 -0.35
CA PRO A 197 -13.93 -3.00 0.22
C PRO A 197 -14.28 -4.49 0.17
N GLY A 198 -14.73 -5.03 1.30
CA GLY A 198 -15.05 -6.45 1.45
C GLY A 198 -13.90 -7.35 1.86
N ASP A 199 -12.65 -6.86 1.94
CA ASP A 199 -11.49 -7.66 2.35
C ASP A 199 -11.66 -8.28 3.76
N ALA A 200 -12.41 -7.64 4.66
CA ALA A 200 -12.69 -8.18 5.99
C ALA A 200 -13.37 -9.56 5.95
N LYS A 201 -14.16 -9.84 4.90
CA LYS A 201 -14.85 -11.12 4.68
C LYS A 201 -14.25 -11.95 3.57
N ALA A 202 -13.20 -11.47 2.90
CA ALA A 202 -12.59 -12.19 1.79
C ALA A 202 -11.67 -13.32 2.31
N LEU A 203 -11.89 -14.54 1.84
CA LEU A 203 -11.17 -15.74 2.29
C LEU A 203 -9.64 -15.61 2.14
N ARG A 204 -9.20 -14.95 1.07
CA ARG A 204 -7.77 -14.81 0.75
C ARG A 204 -7.11 -13.59 1.38
N SER A 205 -7.86 -12.62 1.88
CA SER A 205 -7.32 -11.42 2.52
C SER A 205 -7.03 -11.68 3.99
N ASN A 206 -5.91 -11.14 4.47
CA ASN A 206 -5.56 -11.06 5.89
C ASN A 206 -5.32 -9.61 6.35
N ALA A 207 -5.89 -8.64 5.62
CA ALA A 207 -5.65 -7.23 5.89
C ALA A 207 -6.11 -6.79 7.29
N VAL A 208 -7.24 -7.31 7.74
CA VAL A 208 -7.82 -7.00 9.05
C VAL A 208 -7.02 -7.71 10.17
N GLU A 209 -6.70 -8.97 9.98
CA GLU A 209 -5.89 -9.77 10.91
C GLU A 209 -4.50 -9.15 11.12
N LEU A 210 -3.86 -8.69 10.04
CA LEU A 210 -2.61 -7.96 10.11
C LEU A 210 -2.75 -6.64 10.90
N ALA A 211 -3.85 -5.91 10.68
CA ALA A 211 -4.10 -4.65 11.38
C ALA A 211 -4.30 -4.85 12.88
N HIS A 212 -4.92 -5.97 13.30
CA HIS A 212 -5.05 -6.34 14.72
C HIS A 212 -3.71 -6.77 15.35
N SER A 213 -2.86 -7.44 14.58
CA SER A 213 -1.59 -7.95 15.07
C SER A 213 -0.49 -6.87 15.10
N TRP A 214 -0.53 -5.91 14.20
CA TRP A 214 0.52 -4.92 14.00
C TRP A 214 0.16 -3.54 14.60
N ARG A 215 0.56 -3.32 15.86
CA ARG A 215 0.17 -2.11 16.65
C ARG A 215 0.54 -0.77 16.01
N SER A 216 1.67 -0.70 15.30
CA SER A 216 2.16 0.52 14.65
C SER A 216 1.68 0.69 13.21
N ALA A 217 0.77 -0.17 12.74
CA ALA A 217 0.18 -0.05 11.40
C ALA A 217 -1.18 0.66 11.42
N THR A 218 -1.48 1.31 10.30
CA THR A 218 -2.78 1.93 10.03
C THR A 218 -3.48 1.19 8.91
N LEU A 219 -4.70 0.71 9.14
CA LEU A 219 -5.57 0.15 8.11
C LEU A 219 -6.25 1.28 7.32
N ARG A 220 -6.25 1.16 6.00
CA ARG A 220 -6.91 2.07 5.06
C ARG A 220 -7.71 1.28 4.04
N VAL A 221 -9.01 1.36 4.07
CA VAL A 221 -9.88 0.76 3.04
C VAL A 221 -9.88 1.70 1.82
N VAL A 222 -9.32 1.25 0.71
CA VAL A 222 -9.25 2.03 -0.54
C VAL A 222 -10.58 1.94 -1.26
N SER A 223 -11.31 3.05 -1.33
CA SER A 223 -12.68 3.10 -1.86
C SER A 223 -12.78 2.51 -3.27
N LYS A 224 -13.75 1.64 -3.51
CA LYS A 224 -14.01 1.04 -4.83
C LYS A 224 -12.76 0.44 -5.49
N ALA A 225 -11.82 -0.06 -4.71
CA ALA A 225 -10.65 -0.77 -5.20
C ALA A 225 -10.89 -2.28 -5.19
N SER A 226 -10.11 -2.99 -5.97
CA SER A 226 -9.99 -4.45 -5.88
C SER A 226 -8.52 -4.85 -5.93
N SER A 227 -8.16 -5.92 -5.23
CA SER A 227 -6.81 -6.46 -5.26
C SER A 227 -6.37 -6.77 -6.70
N ALA A 228 -7.18 -7.48 -7.47
CA ALA A 228 -6.89 -7.81 -8.87
C ALA A 228 -6.76 -6.58 -9.80
N GLY A 229 -7.21 -5.40 -9.37
CA GLY A 229 -7.15 -4.16 -10.13
C GLY A 229 -5.78 -3.48 -10.11
N LEU A 230 -4.89 -3.81 -9.16
CA LEU A 230 -3.61 -3.13 -9.02
C LEU A 230 -2.59 -3.51 -10.11
N PRO A 231 -2.38 -4.79 -10.45
CA PRO A 231 -1.45 -5.16 -11.52
C PRO A 231 -1.90 -4.61 -12.89
N GLN A 232 -0.95 -4.19 -13.71
CA GLN A 232 -1.21 -3.64 -15.04
C GLN A 232 -1.35 -4.74 -16.10
N GLY A 233 -1.99 -4.39 -17.23
CA GLY A 233 -2.14 -5.25 -18.40
C GLY A 233 -3.34 -6.19 -18.32
N ARG A 234 -3.66 -6.83 -19.45
CA ARG A 234 -4.76 -7.79 -19.56
C ARG A 234 -4.32 -9.15 -19.01
N ARG A 235 -5.06 -9.73 -18.11
CA ARG A 235 -4.99 -11.16 -17.81
C ARG A 235 -5.87 -11.89 -18.85
N LEU A 236 -5.41 -13.01 -19.37
CA LEU A 236 -6.25 -13.90 -20.21
C LEU A 236 -7.53 -14.33 -19.47
N THR A 237 -7.48 -14.34 -18.15
CA THR A 237 -8.62 -14.60 -17.24
C THR A 237 -9.78 -13.58 -17.36
N GLY A 238 -9.57 -12.42 -17.99
CA GLY A 238 -10.65 -11.47 -18.29
C GLY A 238 -11.72 -12.03 -19.23
N PHE A 239 -11.39 -13.03 -20.06
CA PHE A 239 -12.34 -13.78 -20.85
C PHE A 239 -13.34 -14.60 -20.02
N PHE A 240 -12.99 -14.92 -18.77
CA PHE A 240 -13.82 -15.69 -17.84
C PHE A 240 -14.52 -14.81 -16.78
N GLY A 241 -14.68 -13.50 -17.03
CA GLY A 241 -15.34 -12.57 -16.09
C GLY A 241 -14.58 -12.29 -14.81
N LEU A 242 -13.31 -12.72 -14.68
CA LEU A 242 -12.51 -12.44 -13.50
C LEU A 242 -12.04 -10.97 -13.47
N PRO A 243 -11.87 -10.38 -12.27
CA PRO A 243 -11.47 -8.98 -12.12
C PRO A 243 -10.19 -8.68 -12.90
N THR A 244 -10.23 -7.62 -13.69
CA THR A 244 -9.11 -7.17 -14.52
C THR A 244 -8.45 -5.94 -13.93
N SER A 245 -7.29 -5.56 -14.49
CA SER A 245 -6.59 -4.31 -14.19
C SER A 245 -7.54 -3.10 -14.14
N ASP A 246 -7.49 -2.32 -13.06
CA ASP A 246 -8.32 -1.14 -12.87
C ASP A 246 -7.49 0.12 -12.66
N ARG A 247 -7.59 1.06 -13.61
CA ARG A 247 -6.87 2.33 -13.55
C ARG A 247 -7.24 3.18 -12.32
N ARG A 248 -8.44 3.01 -11.79
CA ARG A 248 -8.89 3.74 -10.59
C ARG A 248 -8.19 3.23 -9.35
N THR A 249 -8.13 1.92 -9.15
CA THR A 249 -7.35 1.27 -8.08
C THR A 249 -5.88 1.68 -8.16
N GLN A 250 -5.26 1.56 -9.33
CA GLN A 250 -3.86 1.94 -9.55
C GLN A 250 -3.58 3.39 -9.18
N ARG A 251 -4.42 4.33 -9.64
CA ARG A 251 -4.27 5.76 -9.35
C ARG A 251 -4.37 6.06 -7.86
N ARG A 252 -5.33 5.43 -7.15
CA ARG A 252 -5.52 5.63 -5.71
C ARG A 252 -4.35 5.09 -4.91
N VAL A 253 -3.95 3.85 -5.19
CA VAL A 253 -2.81 3.23 -4.51
C VAL A 253 -1.52 4.04 -4.76
N ARG A 254 -1.27 4.49 -5.99
CA ARG A 254 -0.12 5.37 -6.28
C ARG A 254 -0.11 6.61 -5.39
N ALA A 255 -1.21 7.34 -5.32
CA ALA A 255 -1.28 8.58 -4.54
C ALA A 255 -1.09 8.31 -3.04
N LEU A 256 -1.79 7.32 -2.48
CA LEU A 256 -1.74 6.99 -1.07
C LEU A 256 -0.36 6.46 -0.65
N LEU A 257 0.20 5.52 -1.42
CA LEU A 257 1.52 4.94 -1.16
C LEU A 257 2.61 6.00 -1.28
N THR A 258 2.58 6.83 -2.33
CA THR A 258 3.59 7.88 -2.51
C THR A 258 3.55 8.89 -1.38
N GLY A 259 2.36 9.36 -0.98
CA GLY A 259 2.21 10.29 0.14
C GLY A 259 2.73 9.69 1.46
N TYR A 260 2.41 8.43 1.73
CA TYR A 260 2.91 7.70 2.90
C TYR A 260 4.45 7.59 2.90
N LEU A 261 5.03 7.15 1.78
CA LEU A 261 6.49 6.98 1.67
C LEU A 261 7.24 8.32 1.74
N LEU A 262 6.72 9.40 1.14
CA LEU A 262 7.33 10.73 1.25
C LEU A 262 7.33 11.23 2.69
N ALA A 263 6.24 11.02 3.43
CA ALA A 263 6.17 11.37 4.84
C ALA A 263 7.19 10.57 5.68
N GLN A 264 7.24 9.25 5.49
CA GLN A 264 8.06 8.36 6.32
C GLN A 264 9.55 8.38 5.97
N LEU A 265 9.88 8.37 4.69
CA LEU A 265 11.27 8.23 4.24
C LEU A 265 11.96 9.58 4.06
N VAL A 266 11.26 10.58 3.54
CA VAL A 266 11.82 11.92 3.33
C VAL A 266 11.68 12.78 4.57
N GLY A 267 10.68 12.53 5.39
CA GLY A 267 10.32 13.35 6.53
C GLY A 267 9.71 14.68 6.10
N ASP A 268 9.16 14.75 4.88
CA ASP A 268 8.53 15.97 4.38
C ASP A 268 7.19 16.20 5.09
N LYS A 269 7.19 17.23 5.93
CA LYS A 269 6.02 17.62 6.74
C LYS A 269 4.78 17.95 5.90
N THR A 270 4.96 18.23 4.60
CA THR A 270 3.87 18.46 3.65
C THR A 270 2.96 17.23 3.53
N TYR A 271 3.52 16.02 3.65
CA TYR A 271 2.81 14.75 3.49
C TYR A 271 2.47 14.06 4.81
N ARG A 272 2.72 14.69 5.97
CA ARG A 272 2.51 14.07 7.30
C ARG A 272 1.08 13.54 7.52
N GLU A 273 0.08 14.16 6.87
CA GLU A 273 -1.31 13.71 6.98
C GLU A 273 -1.54 12.31 6.40
N PHE A 274 -0.69 11.84 5.49
CA PHE A 274 -0.78 10.48 4.94
C PHE A 274 -0.40 9.40 5.96
N THR A 275 0.22 9.77 7.08
CA THR A 275 0.57 8.88 8.19
C THR A 275 -0.36 9.03 9.39
N ASP A 276 -1.27 10.00 9.39
CA ASP A 276 -2.20 10.27 10.50
C ASP A 276 -3.37 9.27 10.47
N ALA A 277 -3.38 8.29 11.37
CA ALA A 277 -4.38 7.24 11.43
C ALA A 277 -5.82 7.78 11.62
N ALA A 278 -5.97 8.88 12.36
CA ALA A 278 -7.27 9.47 12.65
C ALA A 278 -7.87 10.25 11.47
N LEU A 279 -7.09 10.48 10.41
CA LEU A 279 -7.52 11.30 9.29
C LEU A 279 -8.00 10.45 8.13
N GLN A 280 -9.23 10.66 7.69
CA GLN A 280 -9.73 10.10 6.44
C GLN A 280 -9.02 10.76 5.25
N LEU A 281 -8.32 9.97 4.46
CA LEU A 281 -7.66 10.43 3.24
C LEU A 281 -8.61 10.39 2.04
N PRO A 282 -8.44 11.28 1.05
CA PRO A 282 -9.18 11.16 -0.20
C PRO A 282 -8.88 9.81 -0.88
N GLY A 283 -9.93 9.14 -1.35
CA GLY A 283 -9.81 7.83 -1.98
C GLY A 283 -9.83 6.66 -0.99
N THR A 284 -10.02 6.91 0.31
CA THR A 284 -10.29 5.88 1.32
C THR A 284 -11.70 5.99 1.88
N GLU A 285 -12.20 4.91 2.45
CA GLU A 285 -13.45 4.89 3.22
C GLU A 285 -13.19 5.35 4.64
N ALA A 286 -14.19 5.95 5.28
CA ALA A 286 -14.13 6.23 6.70
C ALA A 286 -14.23 4.90 7.47
N LEU A 287 -13.41 4.77 8.50
CA LEU A 287 -13.49 3.67 9.46
C LEU A 287 -13.73 4.31 10.82
N ASP A 288 -14.88 4.02 11.42
CA ASP A 288 -15.20 4.48 12.78
C ASP A 288 -14.41 3.68 13.83
N ALA A 289 -14.16 2.41 13.52
CA ALA A 289 -13.32 1.51 14.31
C ALA A 289 -12.61 0.51 13.39
N LEU A 290 -11.58 -0.16 13.90
CA LEU A 290 -10.95 -1.28 13.21
C LEU A 290 -11.99 -2.41 13.11
N PRO A 291 -12.28 -2.94 11.90
CA PRO A 291 -13.21 -4.05 11.74
C PRO A 291 -12.73 -5.28 12.51
N GLU A 292 -13.65 -6.04 13.07
CA GLU A 292 -13.30 -7.34 13.66
C GLU A 292 -12.95 -8.34 12.55
N PRO A 293 -11.96 -9.22 12.78
CA PRO A 293 -11.64 -10.29 11.86
C PRO A 293 -12.84 -11.23 11.71
N ALA A 294 -13.27 -11.48 10.48
CA ALA A 294 -14.35 -12.44 10.24
C ALA A 294 -13.89 -13.86 10.56
N SER A 295 -14.77 -14.68 11.13
CA SER A 295 -14.50 -16.08 11.38
C SER A 295 -14.29 -16.86 10.06
N PRO A 296 -13.63 -18.03 10.09
CA PRO A 296 -13.50 -18.88 8.90
C PRO A 296 -14.86 -19.22 8.27
N GLU A 297 -15.88 -19.47 9.10
CA GLU A 297 -17.25 -19.79 8.68
C GLU A 297 -17.89 -18.60 7.95
N GLU A 298 -17.72 -17.37 8.48
CA GLU A 298 -18.22 -16.15 7.85
C GLU A 298 -17.54 -15.87 6.51
N LYS A 299 -16.23 -16.12 6.43
CA LYS A 299 -15.47 -15.99 5.17
C LYS A 299 -15.93 -17.01 4.13
N ILE A 300 -16.22 -18.24 4.54
CA ILE A 300 -16.74 -19.28 3.65
C ILE A 300 -18.17 -18.92 3.20
N ALA A 301 -19.05 -18.50 4.11
CA ALA A 301 -20.40 -18.08 3.78
C ALA A 301 -20.42 -16.93 2.75
N ALA A 302 -19.47 -16.00 2.83
CA ALA A 302 -19.35 -14.89 1.89
C ALA A 302 -18.96 -15.31 0.44
N LEU A 303 -18.58 -16.56 0.20
CA LEU A 303 -18.32 -17.09 -1.15
C LEU A 303 -19.62 -17.50 -1.88
N PHE A 304 -20.71 -17.72 -1.14
CA PHE A 304 -21.98 -18.26 -1.65
C PHE A 304 -23.11 -17.22 -1.61
N GLY A 305 -22.90 -16.04 -1.08
CA GLY A 305 -23.83 -14.91 -1.03
C GLY A 305 -23.50 -13.84 -2.03
#